data_abaaa14974f5eb87ab9b3c6c89181767
#
_entry.id   abaaa14974f5eb87ab9b3c6c89181767
#
_cell.length_a   1.000
_cell.length_b   1.000
_cell.length_c   1.000
_cell.angle_alpha   90.00
_cell.angle_beta   90.00
_cell.angle_gamma   90.00
#
_symmetry.space_group_name_H-M   'P 1'
#
loop_
_entity.id
_entity.type
_entity.pdbx_description
1 polymer ?
#
loop_
_entity_poly.entity_id
_entity_poly.type
_entity_poly.pdbx_seq_one_letter_code
_entity_poly.pdbx_strand_id
1 'polypeptide(L)'
;MKNLFSIVILLALFSCNKSSESKVPKVDSAKIIDSINLVRTKINDSILGNRGFINMEGIHRLSHDMLKGTGKITFQKIGQDEYEVSGKQADGKQFLTVDGVAKMTSPKNLKFEGNISQSISENDNGKVDVRSGKRNFSSSDGGKTFKLYESMNSSGFADKIIIKL
;
A
#
# COMPACT_ATOMS: atom_id res chain seq x y z
N MET A 1 -31.78 81.22 -4.05
CA MET A 1 -31.51 80.10 -4.95
C MET A 1 -30.68 79.00 -4.23
N LYS A 2 -31.17 78.42 -3.10
CA LYS A 2 -30.46 77.44 -2.31
C LYS A 2 -31.22 76.14 -1.98
N ASN A 3 -32.45 75.99 -2.51
CA ASN A 3 -33.33 74.87 -2.16
C ASN A 3 -33.73 73.97 -3.32
N LEU A 4 -33.11 74.09 -4.50
CA LEU A 4 -33.42 73.24 -5.65
C LEU A 4 -32.51 72.02 -5.84
N PHE A 5 -31.41 71.96 -5.10
CA PHE A 5 -30.43 70.86 -5.21
C PHE A 5 -30.72 69.66 -4.27
N SER A 6 -31.63 69.84 -3.29
CA SER A 6 -31.90 68.80 -2.27
C SER A 6 -33.02 67.82 -2.66
N ILE A 7 -33.79 68.08 -3.74
CA ILE A 7 -34.92 67.23 -4.12
C ILE A 7 -34.54 66.19 -5.16
N VAL A 8 -33.41 66.35 -5.89
CA VAL A 8 -32.98 65.39 -6.94
C VAL A 8 -32.30 64.17 -6.37
N ILE A 9 -31.79 64.20 -5.13
CA ILE A 9 -31.05 63.03 -4.51
C ILE A 9 -31.99 61.98 -3.87
N LEU A 10 -33.29 62.33 -3.68
CA LEU A 10 -34.19 61.40 -2.96
C LEU A 10 -34.99 60.46 -3.88
N LEU A 11 -34.87 60.57 -5.21
CA LEU A 11 -35.60 59.72 -6.16
C LEU A 11 -34.82 58.58 -6.79
N ALA A 12 -33.55 58.34 -6.35
CA ALA A 12 -32.70 57.33 -6.91
C ALA A 12 -32.63 56.02 -6.07
N LEU A 13 -33.42 55.88 -5.01
CA LEU A 13 -33.31 54.72 -4.08
C LEU A 13 -34.49 53.73 -4.17
N PHE A 14 -35.40 53.82 -5.14
CA PHE A 14 -36.48 52.84 -5.31
C PHE A 14 -36.39 52.03 -6.60
N SER A 15 -35.20 51.65 -6.99
CA SER A 15 -35.02 50.55 -7.98
C SER A 15 -34.60 49.28 -7.28
N CYS A 16 -35.46 48.80 -6.40
CA CYS A 16 -35.34 47.41 -5.93
C CYS A 16 -35.92 46.51 -7.02
N ASN A 17 -35.06 46.02 -7.89
CA ASN A 17 -35.40 44.95 -8.80
C ASN A 17 -35.85 43.76 -8.00
N LYS A 18 -37.12 43.36 -8.17
CA LYS A 18 -37.55 41.99 -7.87
C LYS A 18 -36.71 41.03 -8.70
N SER A 19 -35.67 40.48 -8.09
CA SER A 19 -35.04 39.29 -8.63
C SER A 19 -36.12 38.20 -8.62
N SER A 20 -36.58 37.82 -9.80
CA SER A 20 -37.30 36.58 -10.00
C SER A 20 -36.41 35.45 -9.45
N GLU A 21 -36.78 34.90 -8.30
CA GLU A 21 -36.21 33.62 -7.84
C GLU A 21 -36.50 32.59 -8.92
N SER A 22 -35.54 32.36 -9.79
CA SER A 22 -35.52 31.16 -10.55
C SER A 22 -35.35 30.03 -9.54
N LYS A 23 -36.39 29.24 -9.35
CA LYS A 23 -36.34 27.98 -8.59
C LYS A 23 -35.39 27.03 -9.33
N VAL A 24 -34.08 27.29 -9.23
CA VAL A 24 -33.07 26.28 -9.57
C VAL A 24 -33.28 25.19 -8.55
N PRO A 25 -33.61 23.95 -8.96
CA PRO A 25 -33.76 22.85 -8.04
C PRO A 25 -32.46 22.75 -7.22
N LYS A 26 -32.57 22.79 -5.90
CA LYS A 26 -31.43 22.66 -5.00
C LYS A 26 -30.85 21.26 -5.23
N VAL A 27 -29.83 21.22 -6.09
CA VAL A 27 -29.15 19.98 -6.41
C VAL A 27 -28.45 19.53 -5.14
N ASP A 28 -28.84 18.34 -4.66
CA ASP A 28 -28.23 17.74 -3.49
C ASP A 28 -26.79 17.31 -3.82
N SER A 29 -25.86 18.23 -3.62
CA SER A 29 -24.44 18.04 -3.93
C SER A 29 -23.85 16.83 -3.21
N ALA A 30 -24.36 16.49 -2.02
CA ALA A 30 -23.90 15.33 -1.27
C ALA A 30 -24.23 14.04 -2.03
N LYS A 31 -25.47 13.88 -2.52
CA LYS A 31 -25.85 12.70 -3.31
C LYS A 31 -25.07 12.56 -4.62
N ILE A 32 -24.75 13.68 -5.25
CA ILE A 32 -23.92 13.66 -6.46
C ILE A 32 -22.51 13.19 -6.13
N ILE A 33 -21.91 13.73 -5.07
CA ILE A 33 -20.58 13.32 -4.62
C ILE A 33 -20.55 11.83 -4.27
N ASP A 34 -21.54 11.33 -3.53
CA ASP A 34 -21.64 9.92 -3.17
C ASP A 34 -21.79 9.03 -4.41
N SER A 35 -22.61 9.45 -5.39
CA SER A 35 -22.77 8.73 -6.64
C SER A 35 -21.46 8.67 -7.44
N ILE A 36 -20.74 9.79 -7.53
CA ILE A 36 -19.44 9.86 -8.22
C ILE A 36 -18.41 8.95 -7.50
N ASN A 37 -18.38 8.97 -6.18
CA ASN A 37 -17.47 8.14 -5.39
C ASN A 37 -17.77 6.65 -5.56
N LEU A 38 -19.04 6.24 -5.58
CA LEU A 38 -19.46 4.87 -5.88
C LEU A 38 -19.01 4.40 -7.27
N VAL A 39 -19.15 5.25 -8.28
CA VAL A 39 -18.72 4.93 -9.64
C VAL A 39 -17.19 4.81 -9.71
N ARG A 40 -16.46 5.74 -9.08
CA ARG A 40 -15.00 5.68 -9.00
C ARG A 40 -14.50 4.43 -8.29
N THR A 41 -15.14 4.04 -7.19
CA THR A 41 -14.81 2.80 -6.47
C THR A 41 -14.99 1.59 -7.38
N LYS A 42 -16.13 1.46 -8.06
CA LYS A 42 -16.38 0.36 -9.01
C LYS A 42 -15.37 0.31 -10.15
N ILE A 43 -15.00 1.47 -10.72
CA ILE A 43 -13.98 1.55 -11.78
C ILE A 43 -12.62 1.11 -11.22
N ASN A 44 -12.24 1.60 -10.06
CA ASN A 44 -10.98 1.21 -9.42
C ASN A 44 -10.94 -0.28 -9.13
N ASP A 45 -12.00 -0.85 -8.56
CA ASP A 45 -12.09 -2.29 -8.27
C ASP A 45 -12.00 -3.13 -9.55
N SER A 46 -12.63 -2.69 -10.63
CA SER A 46 -12.53 -3.35 -11.94
C SER A 46 -11.11 -3.31 -12.51
N ILE A 47 -10.46 -2.15 -12.47
CA ILE A 47 -9.06 -1.99 -12.94
C ILE A 47 -8.12 -2.84 -12.08
N LEU A 48 -8.36 -2.91 -10.78
CA LEU A 48 -7.53 -3.62 -9.82
C LEU A 48 -7.75 -5.14 -9.90
N GLY A 49 -8.99 -5.60 -10.08
CA GLY A 49 -9.29 -7.01 -10.33
C GLY A 49 -8.66 -7.57 -11.60
N ASN A 50 -8.46 -6.72 -12.61
CA ASN A 50 -7.81 -7.09 -13.88
C ASN A 50 -6.28 -7.04 -13.86
N ARG A 51 -5.64 -6.64 -12.76
CA ARG A 51 -4.15 -6.57 -12.67
C ARG A 51 -3.47 -7.93 -12.64
N GLY A 52 -4.21 -9.02 -12.45
CA GLY A 52 -3.64 -10.36 -12.39
C GLY A 52 -2.71 -10.55 -11.18
N PHE A 53 -2.88 -9.78 -10.12
CA PHE A 53 -2.12 -9.95 -8.89
C PHE A 53 -2.58 -11.20 -8.16
N ILE A 54 -1.60 -11.95 -7.67
CA ILE A 54 -1.86 -13.15 -6.88
C ILE A 54 -2.27 -12.72 -5.48
N ASN A 55 -3.31 -13.34 -4.92
CA ASN A 55 -3.62 -13.19 -3.51
C ASN A 55 -2.56 -13.93 -2.68
N MET A 56 -1.82 -13.18 -1.87
CA MET A 56 -0.77 -13.71 -1.00
C MET A 56 -1.29 -14.13 0.37
N GLU A 57 -2.58 -13.90 0.68
CA GLU A 57 -3.13 -14.20 2.00
C GLU A 57 -2.99 -15.68 2.36
N GLY A 58 -2.49 -15.95 3.56
CA GLY A 58 -2.31 -17.31 4.08
C GLY A 58 -0.91 -17.60 4.58
N ILE A 59 -0.65 -18.89 4.75
CA ILE A 59 0.64 -19.41 5.23
C ILE A 59 1.40 -20.02 4.06
N HIS A 60 2.63 -19.57 3.86
CA HIS A 60 3.51 -19.99 2.78
C HIS A 60 4.82 -20.53 3.33
N ARG A 61 5.64 -21.12 2.46
CA ARG A 61 6.97 -21.61 2.84
C ARG A 61 7.98 -20.46 2.81
N LEU A 62 8.79 -20.38 3.86
CA LEU A 62 9.96 -19.51 3.95
C LEU A 62 11.21 -20.36 3.94
N SER A 63 12.23 -19.99 3.17
CA SER A 63 13.51 -20.68 3.18
C SER A 63 14.67 -19.72 2.96
N HIS A 64 15.75 -19.99 3.68
CA HIS A 64 17.07 -19.42 3.50
C HIS A 64 18.01 -20.52 3.01
N ASP A 65 18.87 -20.24 2.03
CA ASP A 65 19.72 -21.26 1.40
C ASP A 65 20.75 -21.89 2.35
N MET A 66 21.15 -21.18 3.40
CA MET A 66 22.10 -21.66 4.41
C MET A 66 21.45 -22.38 5.60
N LEU A 67 20.11 -22.40 5.71
CA LEU A 67 19.39 -23.08 6.78
C LEU A 67 18.76 -24.36 6.26
N LYS A 68 18.87 -25.43 7.05
CA LYS A 68 18.22 -26.71 6.72
C LYS A 68 16.71 -26.64 6.92
N GLY A 69 15.98 -27.37 6.09
CA GLY A 69 14.52 -27.42 6.16
C GLY A 69 13.83 -26.16 5.61
N THR A 70 12.60 -25.97 6.03
CA THR A 70 11.78 -24.83 5.63
C THR A 70 11.04 -24.26 6.83
N GLY A 71 10.89 -22.96 6.86
CA GLY A 71 10.05 -22.23 7.81
C GLY A 71 8.66 -21.93 7.24
N LYS A 72 7.92 -21.13 7.99
CA LYS A 72 6.60 -20.62 7.61
C LYS A 72 6.63 -19.11 7.61
N ILE A 73 5.87 -18.51 6.69
CA ILE A 73 5.60 -17.09 6.63
C ILE A 73 4.11 -16.89 6.42
N THR A 74 3.50 -16.01 7.20
CA THR A 74 2.09 -15.69 7.15
C THR A 74 1.91 -14.34 6.52
N PHE A 75 0.96 -14.23 5.60
CA PHE A 75 0.49 -12.98 5.02
C PHE A 75 -0.94 -12.74 5.48
N GLN A 76 -1.17 -11.69 6.24
CA GLN A 76 -2.49 -11.25 6.67
C GLN A 76 -2.87 -10.01 5.87
N LYS A 77 -3.98 -10.08 5.13
CA LYS A 77 -4.45 -8.97 4.32
C LYS A 77 -4.86 -7.78 5.18
N ILE A 78 -4.27 -6.62 4.97
CA ILE A 78 -4.57 -5.36 5.68
C ILE A 78 -5.10 -4.28 4.74
N GLY A 79 -4.98 -4.48 3.44
CA GLY A 79 -5.43 -3.52 2.43
C GLY A 79 -5.46 -4.16 1.05
N GLN A 80 -5.62 -3.32 0.02
CA GLN A 80 -5.58 -3.79 -1.34
C GLN A 80 -4.15 -4.12 -1.75
N ASP A 81 -3.90 -5.41 -2.09
CA ASP A 81 -2.58 -5.95 -2.43
C ASP A 81 -1.52 -5.70 -1.34
N GLU A 82 -1.96 -5.44 -0.09
CA GLU A 82 -1.12 -5.10 1.05
C GLU A 82 -1.36 -6.05 2.22
N TYR A 83 -0.28 -6.52 2.82
CA TYR A 83 -0.29 -7.59 3.79
C TYR A 83 0.66 -7.30 4.96
N GLU A 84 0.21 -7.54 6.17
CA GLU A 84 1.11 -7.73 7.30
C GLU A 84 1.77 -9.10 7.16
N VAL A 85 3.09 -9.15 7.39
CA VAL A 85 3.90 -10.33 7.14
C VAL A 85 4.68 -10.69 8.40
N SER A 86 4.57 -11.95 8.82
CA SER A 86 5.40 -12.50 9.88
C SER A 86 5.85 -13.90 9.52
N GLY A 87 7.16 -14.15 9.56
CA GLY A 87 7.74 -15.42 9.15
C GLY A 87 8.94 -15.83 9.97
N LYS A 88 9.13 -17.16 10.10
CA LYS A 88 10.27 -17.75 10.82
C LYS A 88 10.70 -19.06 10.19
N GLN A 89 12.02 -19.23 10.06
CA GLN A 89 12.71 -20.51 9.83
C GLN A 89 13.74 -20.70 10.93
N ALA A 90 13.94 -21.92 11.42
CA ALA A 90 14.94 -22.24 12.42
C ALA A 90 15.65 -23.56 12.08
N ASP A 91 16.94 -23.63 12.38
CA ASP A 91 17.81 -24.81 12.27
C ASP A 91 18.76 -24.83 13.48
N GLY A 92 18.36 -25.54 14.53
CA GLY A 92 19.06 -25.51 15.81
C GLY A 92 19.06 -24.11 16.44
N LYS A 93 20.26 -23.53 16.58
CA LYS A 93 20.44 -22.16 17.11
C LYS A 93 20.36 -21.09 16.00
N GLN A 94 20.43 -21.50 14.75
CA GLN A 94 20.35 -20.61 13.59
C GLN A 94 18.90 -20.29 13.25
N PHE A 95 18.66 -19.10 12.76
CA PHE A 95 17.31 -18.67 12.42
C PHE A 95 17.27 -17.57 11.35
N LEU A 96 16.11 -17.46 10.73
CA LEU A 96 15.66 -16.33 9.93
C LEU A 96 14.29 -15.90 10.46
N THR A 97 14.08 -14.59 10.68
CA THR A 97 12.75 -13.99 10.86
C THR A 97 12.53 -12.88 9.85
N VAL A 98 11.28 -12.72 9.44
CA VAL A 98 10.82 -11.69 8.49
C VAL A 98 9.54 -11.09 9.05
N ASP A 99 9.56 -9.83 9.47
CA ASP A 99 8.42 -9.15 10.08
C ASP A 99 8.25 -7.75 9.49
N GLY A 100 7.05 -7.41 9.01
CA GLY A 100 6.77 -6.12 8.41
C GLY A 100 5.51 -6.08 7.57
N VAL A 101 5.51 -5.23 6.55
CA VAL A 101 4.41 -5.06 5.60
C VAL A 101 4.91 -5.35 4.19
N ALA A 102 4.12 -6.06 3.42
CA ALA A 102 4.40 -6.35 2.03
C ALA A 102 3.27 -5.86 1.12
N LYS A 103 3.64 -5.37 -0.07
CA LYS A 103 2.69 -4.89 -1.09
C LYS A 103 3.03 -5.44 -2.46
N MET A 104 2.08 -6.10 -3.09
CA MET A 104 2.20 -6.50 -4.49
C MET A 104 2.18 -5.26 -5.38
N THR A 105 3.19 -5.10 -6.21
CA THR A 105 3.29 -3.97 -7.17
C THR A 105 3.17 -4.41 -8.61
N SER A 106 3.35 -5.70 -8.87
CA SER A 106 3.09 -6.38 -10.13
C SER A 106 2.93 -7.88 -9.88
N PRO A 107 2.48 -8.69 -10.85
CA PRO A 107 2.41 -10.15 -10.70
C PRO A 107 3.76 -10.82 -10.35
N LYS A 108 4.86 -10.09 -10.52
CA LYS A 108 6.22 -10.60 -10.32
C LYS A 108 7.00 -9.87 -9.22
N ASN A 109 6.45 -8.80 -8.64
CA ASN A 109 7.19 -7.96 -7.69
C ASN A 109 6.38 -7.72 -6.40
N LEU A 110 7.02 -8.04 -5.28
CA LEU A 110 6.54 -7.82 -3.94
C LEU A 110 7.50 -6.84 -3.24
N LYS A 111 7.02 -5.64 -2.92
CA LYS A 111 7.75 -4.71 -2.05
C LYS A 111 7.50 -5.08 -0.61
N PHE A 112 8.55 -5.16 0.18
CA PHE A 112 8.53 -5.41 1.60
C PHE A 112 9.15 -4.22 2.34
N GLU A 113 8.57 -3.84 3.46
CA GLU A 113 9.11 -2.85 4.38
C GLU A 113 8.99 -3.39 5.80
N GLY A 114 10.13 -3.58 6.45
CA GLY A 114 10.15 -4.20 7.78
C GLY A 114 11.54 -4.64 8.18
N ASN A 115 11.60 -5.65 9.02
CA ASN A 115 12.82 -6.22 9.58
C ASN A 115 13.04 -7.65 9.07
N ILE A 116 14.27 -7.92 8.66
CA ILE A 116 14.78 -9.26 8.42
C ILE A 116 15.90 -9.49 9.42
N SER A 117 15.70 -10.44 10.32
CA SER A 117 16.72 -10.81 11.32
C SER A 117 17.18 -12.23 11.08
N GLN A 118 18.47 -12.47 11.13
CA GLN A 118 19.05 -13.78 10.95
C GLN A 118 20.25 -14.01 11.84
N SER A 119 20.51 -15.29 12.14
CA SER A 119 21.74 -15.76 12.77
C SER A 119 22.17 -17.02 12.03
N ILE A 120 23.26 -16.92 11.29
CA ILE A 120 23.79 -18.00 10.43
C ILE A 120 25.23 -18.25 10.86
N SER A 121 25.58 -19.50 11.16
CA SER A 121 26.91 -19.84 11.70
C SER A 121 28.05 -19.49 10.74
N GLU A 122 27.81 -19.63 9.45
CA GLU A 122 28.76 -19.29 8.38
C GLU A 122 28.90 -17.77 8.18
N ASN A 123 27.94 -17.00 8.68
CA ASN A 123 27.94 -15.53 8.61
C ASN A 123 28.31 -14.96 9.99
N ASP A 124 29.47 -14.33 10.10
CA ASP A 124 29.94 -13.64 11.31
C ASP A 124 29.78 -14.47 12.60
N ASN A 125 30.15 -15.77 12.53
CA ASN A 125 30.06 -16.74 13.64
C ASN A 125 28.68 -16.83 14.30
N GLY A 126 27.62 -16.64 13.53
CA GLY A 126 26.24 -16.71 14.03
C GLY A 126 25.80 -15.48 14.81
N LYS A 127 26.51 -14.37 14.73
CA LYS A 127 26.03 -13.10 15.26
C LYS A 127 24.72 -12.71 14.60
N VAL A 128 23.80 -12.18 15.41
CA VAL A 128 22.50 -11.71 14.88
C VAL A 128 22.72 -10.52 13.97
N ASP A 129 22.26 -10.64 12.72
CA ASP A 129 22.20 -9.59 11.74
C ASP A 129 20.74 -9.11 11.60
N VAL A 130 20.51 -7.81 11.77
CA VAL A 130 19.17 -7.19 11.64
C VAL A 130 19.21 -6.15 10.54
N ARG A 131 18.41 -6.36 9.51
CA ARG A 131 18.28 -5.45 8.37
C ARG A 131 16.88 -4.86 8.34
N SER A 132 16.78 -3.57 8.58
CA SER A 132 15.52 -2.82 8.53
C SER A 132 15.36 -2.07 7.22
N GLY A 133 14.11 -1.78 6.85
CA GLY A 133 13.74 -0.90 5.74
C GLY A 133 13.16 -1.63 4.53
N LYS A 134 13.26 -0.98 3.36
CA LYS A 134 12.60 -1.43 2.13
C LYS A 134 13.43 -2.47 1.40
N ARG A 135 12.76 -3.54 0.94
CA ARG A 135 13.35 -4.63 0.15
C ARG A 135 12.39 -5.02 -0.97
N ASN A 136 12.92 -5.61 -2.01
CA ASN A 136 12.13 -6.14 -3.13
C ASN A 136 12.31 -7.64 -3.22
N PHE A 137 11.20 -8.35 -3.32
CA PHE A 137 11.17 -9.74 -3.73
C PHE A 137 10.67 -9.81 -5.16
N SER A 138 11.32 -10.63 -5.97
CA SER A 138 10.94 -10.83 -7.37
C SER A 138 10.65 -12.29 -7.69
N SER A 139 9.75 -12.50 -8.65
CA SER A 139 9.37 -13.82 -9.16
C SER A 139 9.69 -13.95 -10.64
N SER A 140 10.27 -15.08 -11.01
CA SER A 140 10.52 -15.47 -12.40
C SER A 140 9.57 -16.57 -12.91
N ASP A 141 8.72 -17.13 -12.04
CA ASP A 141 7.85 -18.28 -12.32
C ASP A 141 6.35 -17.93 -12.24
N GLY A 142 6.02 -16.69 -12.53
CA GLY A 142 4.64 -16.22 -12.55
C GLY A 142 4.03 -16.01 -11.17
N GLY A 143 4.84 -15.70 -10.15
CA GLY A 143 4.39 -15.41 -8.82
C GLY A 143 4.24 -16.62 -7.89
N LYS A 144 4.74 -17.79 -8.30
CA LYS A 144 4.75 -18.99 -7.45
C LYS A 144 5.86 -18.95 -6.41
N THR A 145 6.99 -18.32 -6.75
CA THR A 145 8.16 -18.20 -5.88
C THR A 145 8.69 -16.78 -5.94
N PHE A 146 8.82 -16.14 -4.78
CA PHE A 146 9.41 -14.82 -4.63
C PHE A 146 10.78 -14.94 -3.96
N LYS A 147 11.81 -14.33 -4.55
CA LYS A 147 13.17 -14.32 -4.05
C LYS A 147 13.57 -12.91 -3.67
N LEU A 148 14.21 -12.76 -2.51
CA LEU A 148 14.80 -11.49 -2.10
C LEU A 148 15.87 -11.10 -3.12
N TYR A 149 15.77 -9.88 -3.64
CA TYR A 149 16.68 -9.34 -4.61
C TYR A 149 17.65 -8.34 -3.96
N GLU A 150 18.94 -8.45 -4.28
CA GLU A 150 20.02 -7.52 -3.86
C GLU A 150 20.04 -7.22 -2.35
N SER A 151 20.11 -8.24 -1.53
CA SER A 151 20.28 -8.04 -0.09
C SER A 151 21.62 -8.61 0.36
N MET A 152 22.64 -7.75 0.45
CA MET A 152 23.84 -8.10 1.19
C MET A 152 23.56 -8.04 2.69
N ASN A 153 24.02 -9.06 3.41
CA ASN A 153 24.02 -9.09 4.87
C ASN A 153 25.19 -8.27 5.43
N SER A 154 25.29 -8.14 6.75
CA SER A 154 26.36 -7.37 7.40
C SER A 154 27.77 -7.95 7.14
N SER A 155 27.87 -9.23 6.77
CA SER A 155 29.12 -9.90 6.39
C SER A 155 29.47 -9.76 4.90
N GLY A 156 28.66 -9.04 4.12
CA GLY A 156 28.92 -8.76 2.70
C GLY A 156 28.51 -9.86 1.73
N PHE A 157 27.76 -10.87 2.20
CA PHE A 157 27.23 -11.94 1.35
C PHE A 157 25.79 -11.69 0.96
N ALA A 158 25.42 -12.07 -0.25
CA ALA A 158 24.05 -12.03 -0.72
C ALA A 158 23.26 -13.24 -0.22
N ASP A 159 22.21 -13.00 0.58
CA ASP A 159 21.35 -14.06 1.09
C ASP A 159 20.27 -14.43 0.07
N LYS A 160 19.97 -15.71 -0.03
CA LYS A 160 18.83 -16.22 -0.79
C LYS A 160 17.68 -16.53 0.15
N ILE A 161 16.84 -15.54 0.37
CA ILE A 161 15.58 -15.71 1.09
C ILE A 161 14.48 -15.93 0.07
N ILE A 162 13.74 -17.02 0.23
CA ILE A 162 12.74 -17.48 -0.75
C ILE A 162 11.41 -17.68 -0.04
N ILE A 163 10.35 -17.12 -0.63
CA ILE A 163 8.95 -17.34 -0.26
C ILE A 163 8.32 -18.16 -1.38
N LYS A 164 7.77 -19.34 -1.05
CA LYS A 164 7.08 -20.18 -2.02
C LYS A 164 5.62 -20.33 -1.61
N LEU A 165 4.71 -19.93 -2.53
CA LEU A 165 3.26 -20.05 -2.39
C LEU A 165 2.77 -21.48 -2.51
#